data_4b9304ef1a4dd9ead71ade07f05fa934
#
_entry.id   4b9304ef1a4dd9ead71ade07f05fa934
#
_cell.length_a   1.000
_cell.length_b   1.000
_cell.length_c   1.000
_cell.angle_alpha   90.00
_cell.angle_beta   90.00
_cell.angle_gamma   90.00
#
_symmetry.space_group_name_H-M   'P 1'
#
loop_
_entity.id
_entity.type
_entity.pdbx_description
1 polymer ?
#
loop_
_entity_poly.entity_id
_entity_poly.type
_entity_poly.pdbx_seq_one_letter_code
_entity_poly.pdbx_strand_id
1 'polypeptide(L)'
;AVVADDAAQGVTHVVRGQDLLVSTPRQIWLQHCLNVPTPQYAHLPLLVNRHGQKWSKQTLAPALDLSRCEALLRQVSSYLNLPPAPDVDKPKDLLDWAAANWRLDKVPGGAVCTEGAETDEAV
;
A
#
# COMPACT_ATOMS: atom_id res chain seq x y z
N ALA A 1 18.39 -0.64 -11.83
CA ALA A 1 18.04 0.78 -11.67
C ALA A 1 17.72 1.06 -10.20
N VAL A 2 16.55 0.61 -9.64
CA VAL A 2 16.07 1.01 -8.31
C VAL A 2 17.11 0.85 -7.18
N VAL A 3 17.87 -0.24 -7.15
CA VAL A 3 18.90 -0.47 -6.11
C VAL A 3 19.99 0.61 -6.12
N ALA A 4 20.44 1.00 -7.32
CA ALA A 4 21.48 2.02 -7.46
C ALA A 4 20.92 3.43 -7.16
N ASP A 5 19.69 3.69 -7.60
CA ASP A 5 19.02 4.98 -7.41
C ASP A 5 18.70 5.21 -5.93
N ASP A 6 18.14 4.20 -5.24
CA ASP A 6 17.86 4.25 -3.80
C ASP A 6 19.14 4.49 -2.99
N ALA A 7 20.23 3.79 -3.34
CA ALA A 7 21.51 3.97 -2.67
C ALA A 7 22.09 5.38 -2.90
N ALA A 8 22.04 5.88 -4.13
CA ALA A 8 22.51 7.22 -4.47
C ALA A 8 21.72 8.34 -3.79
N GLN A 9 20.41 8.10 -3.56
CA GLN A 9 19.52 9.03 -2.87
C GLN A 9 19.55 8.89 -1.34
N GLY A 10 20.27 7.91 -0.80
CA GLY A 10 20.34 7.66 0.64
C GLY A 10 19.03 7.14 1.23
N VAL A 11 18.25 6.37 0.47
CA VAL A 11 17.00 5.78 0.94
C VAL A 11 17.28 4.75 2.04
N THR A 12 16.68 4.96 3.20
CA THR A 12 16.84 4.10 4.37
C THR A 12 15.67 3.15 4.63
N HIS A 13 14.49 3.49 4.12
CA HIS A 13 13.26 2.72 4.30
C HIS A 13 12.50 2.64 2.99
N VAL A 14 12.07 1.43 2.62
CA VAL A 14 11.26 1.16 1.42
C VAL A 14 9.92 0.58 1.86
N VAL A 15 8.85 1.36 1.66
CA VAL A 15 7.47 0.92 1.90
C VAL A 15 6.77 0.75 0.56
N ARG A 16 6.29 -0.45 0.24
CA ARG A 16 5.73 -0.77 -1.07
C ARG A 16 4.71 -1.90 -1.03
N GLY A 17 4.04 -2.18 -2.13
CA GLY A 17 3.08 -3.27 -2.22
C GLY A 17 3.74 -4.66 -2.11
N GLN A 18 3.02 -5.60 -1.55
CA GLN A 18 3.48 -6.98 -1.34
C GLN A 18 3.73 -7.74 -2.65
N ASP A 19 3.22 -7.30 -3.80
CA ASP A 19 3.55 -7.87 -5.10
C ASP A 19 5.04 -7.81 -5.43
N LEU A 20 5.78 -6.91 -4.78
CA LEU A 20 7.24 -6.79 -4.92
C LEU A 20 8.02 -7.59 -3.88
N LEU A 21 7.36 -8.32 -2.98
CA LEU A 21 8.03 -9.11 -1.93
C LEU A 21 9.02 -10.12 -2.52
N VAL A 22 8.64 -10.81 -3.60
CA VAL A 22 9.49 -11.80 -4.27
C VAL A 22 10.74 -11.20 -4.93
N SER A 23 10.74 -9.89 -5.17
CA SER A 23 11.88 -9.15 -5.72
C SER A 23 12.86 -8.70 -4.64
N THR A 24 12.42 -8.60 -3.39
CA THR A 24 13.20 -8.07 -2.27
C THR A 24 14.51 -8.85 -2.04
N PRO A 25 14.52 -10.20 -1.99
CA PRO A 25 15.76 -10.95 -1.80
C PRO A 25 16.78 -10.69 -2.91
N ARG A 26 16.31 -10.55 -4.16
CA ARG A 26 17.19 -10.24 -5.30
C ARG A 26 17.79 -8.84 -5.21
N GLN A 27 17.01 -7.87 -4.72
CA GLN A 27 17.49 -6.50 -4.52
C GLN A 27 18.49 -6.42 -3.37
N ILE A 28 18.23 -7.12 -2.25
CA ILE A 28 19.18 -7.24 -1.14
C ILE A 28 20.50 -7.88 -1.61
N TRP A 29 20.43 -8.93 -2.41
CA TRP A 29 21.62 -9.55 -2.98
C TRP A 29 22.41 -8.58 -3.86
N LEU A 30 21.74 -7.81 -4.71
CA LEU A 30 22.39 -6.78 -5.52
C LEU A 30 23.03 -5.68 -4.67
N GLN A 31 22.39 -5.27 -3.56
CA GLN A 31 22.97 -4.30 -2.62
C GLN A 31 24.28 -4.83 -2.04
N HIS A 32 24.32 -6.08 -1.63
CA HIS A 32 25.55 -6.72 -1.17
C HIS A 32 26.64 -6.76 -2.26
N CYS A 33 26.27 -7.17 -3.49
CA CYS A 33 27.23 -7.21 -4.60
C CYS A 33 27.81 -5.83 -4.94
N LEU A 34 26.99 -4.77 -4.81
CA LEU A 34 27.39 -3.39 -5.09
C LEU A 34 28.04 -2.70 -3.88
N ASN A 35 28.12 -3.39 -2.75
CA ASN A 35 28.64 -2.85 -1.48
C ASN A 35 27.94 -1.54 -1.07
N VAL A 36 26.63 -1.50 -1.21
CA VAL A 36 25.79 -0.37 -0.79
C VAL A 36 24.88 -0.76 0.39
N PRO A 37 24.43 0.21 1.21
CA PRO A 37 23.56 -0.09 2.35
C PRO A 37 22.26 -0.77 1.94
N THR A 38 21.78 -1.70 2.77
CA THR A 38 20.46 -2.33 2.61
C THR A 38 19.41 -1.53 3.39
N PRO A 39 18.37 -0.98 2.73
CA PRO A 39 17.28 -0.29 3.43
C PRO A 39 16.41 -1.28 4.21
N GLN A 40 15.65 -0.77 5.15
CA GLN A 40 14.57 -1.53 5.77
C GLN A 40 13.39 -1.64 4.81
N TYR A 41 12.79 -2.83 4.71
CA TYR A 41 11.66 -3.08 3.81
C TYR A 41 10.37 -3.31 4.60
N ALA A 42 9.30 -2.68 4.14
CA ALA A 42 7.94 -2.97 4.57
C ALA A 42 7.05 -3.23 3.35
N HIS A 43 6.24 -4.29 3.42
CA HIS A 43 5.34 -4.67 2.33
C HIS A 43 3.90 -4.55 2.80
N LEU A 44 3.14 -3.65 2.14
CA LEU A 44 1.73 -3.41 2.43
C LEU A 44 0.85 -4.43 1.72
N PRO A 45 -0.32 -4.77 2.30
CA PRO A 45 -1.25 -5.70 1.68
C PRO A 45 -1.71 -5.20 0.30
N LEU A 46 -2.02 -6.14 -0.59
CA LEU A 46 -2.64 -5.83 -1.88
C LEU A 46 -4.15 -5.82 -1.73
N LEU A 47 -4.80 -4.89 -2.38
CA LEU A 47 -6.24 -4.94 -2.57
C LEU A 47 -6.56 -5.88 -3.73
N VAL A 48 -7.42 -6.86 -3.46
CA VAL A 48 -7.83 -7.87 -4.43
C VAL A 48 -9.35 -7.96 -4.50
N ASN A 49 -9.87 -8.36 -5.65
CA ASN A 49 -11.28 -8.68 -5.80
C ASN A 49 -11.61 -10.06 -5.19
N ARG A 50 -12.90 -10.46 -5.23
CA ARG A 50 -13.37 -11.77 -4.73
C ARG A 50 -12.71 -12.98 -5.40
N HIS A 51 -12.10 -12.80 -6.57
CA HIS A 51 -11.36 -13.84 -7.28
C HIS A 51 -9.86 -13.85 -6.94
N GLY A 52 -9.41 -13.04 -5.99
CA GLY A 52 -8.01 -12.93 -5.61
C GLY A 52 -7.14 -12.15 -6.61
N GLN A 53 -7.75 -11.48 -7.59
CA GLN A 53 -7.03 -10.71 -8.58
C GLN A 53 -6.76 -9.30 -8.05
N LYS A 54 -5.53 -8.82 -8.21
CA LYS A 54 -5.13 -7.47 -7.80
C LYS A 54 -5.95 -6.41 -8.54
N TRP A 55 -6.44 -5.45 -7.80
CA TRP A 55 -7.04 -4.25 -8.40
C TRP A 55 -5.98 -3.48 -9.18
N SER A 56 -6.16 -3.38 -10.48
CA SER A 56 -5.20 -2.75 -11.39
C SER A 56 -5.90 -2.25 -12.66
N LYS A 57 -5.19 -1.49 -13.47
CA LYS A 57 -5.68 -1.07 -14.80
C LYS A 57 -5.97 -2.27 -15.71
N GLN A 58 -5.24 -3.37 -15.54
CA GLN A 58 -5.42 -4.60 -16.32
C GLN A 58 -6.72 -5.33 -15.96
N THR A 59 -7.17 -5.20 -14.70
CA THR A 59 -8.44 -5.76 -14.23
C THR A 59 -9.59 -4.75 -14.31
N LEU A 60 -9.42 -3.67 -15.08
CA LEU A 60 -10.41 -2.60 -15.27
C LEU A 60 -10.94 -2.02 -13.96
N ALA A 61 -10.09 -1.95 -12.93
CA ALA A 61 -10.46 -1.36 -11.66
C ALA A 61 -10.98 0.06 -11.87
N PRO A 62 -12.12 0.44 -11.26
CA PRO A 62 -12.68 1.78 -11.41
C PRO A 62 -11.71 2.84 -10.88
N ALA A 63 -11.73 4.02 -11.49
CA ALA A 63 -10.95 5.15 -11.01
C ALA A 63 -11.43 5.58 -9.61
N LEU A 64 -10.50 6.12 -8.81
CA LEU A 64 -10.86 6.69 -7.51
C LEU A 64 -11.77 7.92 -7.70
N ASP A 65 -12.88 7.94 -7.00
CA ASP A 65 -13.74 9.11 -6.92
C ASP A 65 -13.20 10.09 -5.86
N LEU A 66 -12.49 11.10 -6.32
CA LEU A 66 -11.86 12.09 -5.44
C LEU A 66 -12.88 12.98 -4.71
N SER A 67 -14.14 13.03 -5.13
CA SER A 67 -15.21 13.72 -4.38
C SER A 67 -15.50 13.03 -3.04
N ARG A 68 -15.11 11.75 -2.88
CA ARG A 68 -15.28 10.93 -1.69
C ARG A 68 -13.96 10.71 -0.93
N CYS A 69 -13.05 11.68 -1.00
CA CYS A 69 -11.69 11.56 -0.47
C CYS A 69 -11.67 11.09 1.00
N GLU A 70 -12.51 11.67 1.86
CA GLU A 70 -12.57 11.28 3.27
C GLU A 70 -13.00 9.82 3.45
N ALA A 71 -14.06 9.39 2.77
CA ALA A 71 -14.54 8.01 2.85
C ALA A 71 -13.47 7.02 2.35
N LEU A 72 -12.75 7.36 1.28
CA LEU A 72 -11.65 6.56 0.77
C LEU A 72 -10.49 6.46 1.77
N LEU A 73 -10.12 7.57 2.42
CA LEU A 73 -9.07 7.56 3.44
C LEU A 73 -9.46 6.71 4.65
N ARG A 74 -10.70 6.78 5.13
CA ARG A 74 -11.22 5.92 6.21
C ARG A 74 -11.18 4.45 5.79
N GLN A 75 -11.57 4.14 4.57
CA GLN A 75 -11.54 2.79 4.02
C GLN A 75 -10.09 2.26 3.94
N VAL A 76 -9.14 3.05 3.42
CA VAL A 76 -7.72 2.66 3.37
C VAL A 76 -7.16 2.46 4.78
N SER A 77 -7.52 3.34 5.74
CA SER A 77 -7.11 3.20 7.14
C SER A 77 -7.57 1.86 7.72
N SER A 78 -8.79 1.41 7.41
CA SER A 78 -9.29 0.11 7.86
C SER A 78 -8.52 -1.06 7.24
N TYR A 79 -8.13 -0.97 5.96
CA TYR A 79 -7.30 -2.00 5.31
C TYR A 79 -5.90 -2.12 5.91
N LEU A 80 -5.39 -1.03 6.47
CA LEU A 80 -4.11 -0.98 7.19
C LEU A 80 -4.24 -1.32 8.67
N ASN A 81 -5.46 -1.73 9.10
CA ASN A 81 -5.77 -2.10 10.48
C ASN A 81 -5.52 -0.96 11.50
N LEU A 82 -5.75 0.28 11.09
CA LEU A 82 -5.78 1.40 12.03
C LEU A 82 -7.04 1.30 12.91
N PRO A 83 -7.02 1.85 14.13
CA PRO A 83 -8.22 1.94 14.94
C PRO A 83 -9.31 2.79 14.24
N PRO A 84 -10.56 2.78 14.72
CA PRO A 84 -11.59 3.64 14.16
C PRO A 84 -11.16 5.11 14.20
N ALA A 85 -11.23 5.77 13.04
CA ALA A 85 -10.85 7.17 12.93
C ALA A 85 -11.88 8.08 13.61
N PRO A 86 -11.43 9.17 14.25
CA PRO A 86 -12.33 10.16 14.82
C PRO A 86 -13.18 10.83 13.73
N ASP A 87 -14.28 11.44 14.14
CA ASP A 87 -15.07 12.28 13.25
C ASP A 87 -14.34 13.61 13.03
N VAL A 88 -13.82 13.80 11.83
CA VAL A 88 -13.05 14.98 11.42
C VAL A 88 -13.51 15.43 10.04
N ASP A 89 -13.62 16.74 9.86
CA ASP A 89 -14.19 17.32 8.63
C ASP A 89 -13.19 17.45 7.48
N LYS A 90 -11.89 17.33 7.77
CA LYS A 90 -10.86 17.58 6.76
C LYS A 90 -10.02 16.34 6.48
N PRO A 91 -9.81 15.98 5.20
CA PRO A 91 -8.93 14.87 4.83
C PRO A 91 -7.52 14.97 5.43
N LYS A 92 -7.00 16.19 5.58
CA LYS A 92 -5.68 16.42 6.20
C LYS A 92 -5.65 15.97 7.65
N ASP A 93 -6.67 16.30 8.44
CA ASP A 93 -6.72 15.93 9.87
C ASP A 93 -6.82 14.40 10.02
N LEU A 94 -7.50 13.74 9.09
CA LEU A 94 -7.57 12.29 9.03
C LEU A 94 -6.21 11.67 8.70
N LEU A 95 -5.44 12.28 7.78
CA LEU A 95 -4.09 11.81 7.47
C LEU A 95 -3.12 12.03 8.64
N ASP A 96 -3.19 13.17 9.31
CA ASP A 96 -2.37 13.47 10.49
C ASP A 96 -2.69 12.49 11.63
N TRP A 97 -3.99 12.18 11.84
CA TRP A 97 -4.42 11.15 12.77
C TRP A 97 -3.91 9.76 12.39
N ALA A 98 -4.03 9.39 11.12
CA ALA A 98 -3.57 8.10 10.61
C ALA A 98 -2.06 7.92 10.81
N ALA A 99 -1.27 8.96 10.52
CA ALA A 99 0.18 8.95 10.73
C ALA A 99 0.54 8.78 12.22
N ALA A 100 -0.19 9.43 13.12
CA ALA A 100 0.03 9.32 14.56
C ALA A 100 -0.35 7.94 15.15
N ASN A 101 -1.29 7.23 14.51
CA ASN A 101 -1.80 5.94 14.96
C ASN A 101 -1.26 4.75 14.14
N TRP A 102 -0.46 5.02 13.12
CA TRP A 102 0.16 4.00 12.28
C TRP A 102 1.09 3.08 13.10
N ARG A 103 0.91 1.79 12.91
CA ARG A 103 1.71 0.76 13.54
C ARG A 103 2.02 -0.34 12.51
N LEU A 104 3.27 -0.40 12.07
CA LEU A 104 3.69 -1.37 11.06
C LEU A 104 3.46 -2.83 11.51
N ASP A 105 3.64 -3.10 12.80
CA ASP A 105 3.41 -4.41 13.40
C ASP A 105 1.91 -4.83 13.42
N LYS A 106 1.01 -3.91 13.13
CA LYS A 106 -0.44 -4.14 13.04
C LYS A 106 -0.95 -4.24 11.59
N VAL A 107 -0.14 -3.84 10.61
CA VAL A 107 -0.53 -3.92 9.21
C VAL A 107 -0.70 -5.38 8.80
N PRO A 108 -1.83 -5.77 8.19
CA PRO A 108 -2.04 -7.15 7.76
C PRO A 108 -1.01 -7.58 6.72
N GLY A 109 -0.50 -8.80 6.85
CA GLY A 109 0.25 -9.43 5.77
C GLY A 109 -0.70 -9.99 4.71
N GLY A 110 -0.25 -10.05 3.46
CA GLY A 110 -0.98 -10.69 2.38
C GLY A 110 -1.90 -9.78 1.59
N ALA A 111 -3.04 -10.29 1.15
CA ALA A 111 -4.02 -9.57 0.37
C ALA A 111 -5.26 -9.27 1.22
N VAL A 112 -5.83 -8.08 1.01
CA VAL A 112 -7.12 -7.69 1.58
C VAL A 112 -8.16 -7.80 0.48
N CYS A 113 -9.12 -8.71 0.66
CA CYS A 113 -10.25 -8.82 -0.24
C CYS A 113 -11.22 -7.66 0.02
N THR A 114 -11.51 -6.89 -1.01
CA THR A 114 -12.49 -5.82 -0.97
C THR A 114 -13.78 -6.30 -1.62
N GLU A 115 -14.86 -6.39 -0.85
CA GLU A 115 -16.19 -6.61 -1.39
C GLU A 115 -16.68 -5.31 -2.02
N GLY A 116 -17.06 -5.39 -3.29
CA GLY A 116 -17.89 -4.37 -3.94
C GLY A 116 -17.15 -3.23 -4.63
N ALA A 117 -17.15 -3.29 -5.89
CA ALA A 117 -17.71 -2.42 -6.90
C ALA A 117 -17.84 -3.31 -8.14
N GLU A 118 -18.79 -4.23 -8.07
CA GLU A 118 -19.30 -4.82 -9.30
C GLU A 118 -20.07 -3.74 -10.01
N THR A 119 -19.51 -3.21 -11.07
CA THR A 119 -20.34 -2.75 -12.15
C THR A 119 -20.95 -4.02 -12.76
N ASP A 120 -22.17 -4.33 -12.35
CA ASP A 120 -23.09 -5.14 -13.13
C ASP A 120 -23.32 -4.41 -14.46
N GLU A 121 -22.43 -4.58 -15.40
CA GLU A 121 -22.63 -4.29 -16.81
C GLU A 121 -21.83 -5.30 -17.61
N ALA A 122 -22.40 -6.49 -17.70
CA ALA A 122 -22.13 -7.42 -18.77
C ALA A 122 -23.46 -7.76 -19.42
N VAL A 123 -23.83 -7.00 -20.42
CA VAL A 123 -24.71 -7.42 -21.51
C VAL A 123 -23.97 -7.21 -22.80
#